data_b0597a82a6a60b6600cd89f1a402f296
#
_entry.id   b0597a82a6a60b6600cd89f1a402f296
#
_cell.length_a   1.000
_cell.length_b   1.000
_cell.length_c   1.000
_cell.angle_alpha   90.00
_cell.angle_beta   90.00
_cell.angle_gamma   90.00
#
_symmetry.space_group_name_H-M   'P 1'
#
loop_
_entity.id
_entity.type
_entity.pdbx_description
1 polymer ?
#
loop_
_entity_poly.entity_id
_entity_poly.type
_entity_poly.pdbx_seq_one_letter_code
_entity_poly.pdbx_strand_id
1 'polypeptide(L)'
;MEEFANQIRGFYDDLLDPLAKEFMFRRPPTVGELRRPPQVLLLGNHSSGKSTFVNYLLGDDVQNTGVAPTDDGFTIITHGATATERDGAAVVSNPDLPYEGLRPFGSQLVSHVRLKLRPAELLQTVTLIDSPGMIDAAKAENGRGFDFPGVVRWFAERADLVLVFFDPDKPGTTGETLQVFRESLSGIDHKMLIVLNKVDQFQCLHDFARAYGALCWNLGKVIPRKDLPMIYNIFVPLADKPKSRLPMEDFEKARNDLIGELRRAPTRRMDNQITQIQAYAERLRLHAMVIGEAANRLRSVRARWVGLSILLLGGLSAAAFATGMLVALPGIALAAALAFVFIGYITLPRTKRRLIARFDQIFEELHDRELLLRDRAEDLRMMWEEVSPRAREVAEKSGLQSFEKMRWDDRERLEELTGKLIPQLRSELYNAMLDNKAPAPAVEQDRPAMFPAPEPRRPRLVEGVGSETPKRKTFF
;
A
#
# COMPACT_ATOMS: atom_id res chain seq x y z
N MET A 1 -12.80 -7.94 16.84
CA MET A 1 -12.53 -7.12 15.64
C MET A 1 -12.93 -5.67 15.83
N GLU A 2 -14.17 -5.38 16.23
CA GLU A 2 -14.62 -4.00 16.47
C GLU A 2 -13.89 -3.31 17.62
N GLU A 3 -13.64 -3.99 18.71
CA GLU A 3 -12.92 -3.46 19.87
C GLU A 3 -11.48 -3.07 19.49
N PHE A 4 -10.78 -3.93 18.75
CA PHE A 4 -9.44 -3.66 18.22
C PHE A 4 -9.43 -2.47 17.25
N ALA A 5 -10.40 -2.39 16.33
CA ALA A 5 -10.53 -1.26 15.43
C ALA A 5 -10.82 0.07 16.16
N ASN A 6 -11.59 0.02 17.23
CA ASN A 6 -11.87 1.18 18.07
C ASN A 6 -10.64 1.62 18.87
N GLN A 7 -9.83 0.69 19.35
CA GLN A 7 -8.58 0.98 20.05
C GLN A 7 -7.56 1.64 19.12
N ILE A 8 -7.36 1.08 17.91
CA ILE A 8 -6.51 1.71 16.88
C ILE A 8 -7.01 3.09 16.51
N ARG A 9 -8.33 3.26 16.40
CA ARG A 9 -8.92 4.56 16.13
C ARG A 9 -8.64 5.57 17.23
N GLY A 10 -8.69 5.18 18.50
CA GLY A 10 -8.33 6.03 19.63
C GLY A 10 -6.92 6.62 19.47
N PHE A 11 -5.93 5.81 19.07
CA PHE A 11 -4.57 6.31 18.84
C PHE A 11 -4.49 7.35 17.71
N TYR A 12 -5.32 7.19 16.66
CA TYR A 12 -5.36 8.20 15.59
C TYR A 12 -6.07 9.47 16.05
N ASP A 13 -7.25 9.37 16.67
CA ASP A 13 -8.07 10.52 17.03
C ASP A 13 -7.44 11.35 18.18
N ASP A 14 -6.82 10.68 19.16
CA ASP A 14 -6.32 11.34 20.38
C ASP A 14 -4.90 11.92 20.25
N LEU A 15 -4.07 11.36 19.36
CA LEU A 15 -2.67 11.74 19.26
C LEU A 15 -2.20 12.05 17.84
N LEU A 16 -2.42 11.11 16.90
CA LEU A 16 -1.79 11.21 15.58
C LEU A 16 -2.45 12.24 14.65
N ASP A 17 -3.78 12.35 14.64
CA ASP A 17 -4.49 13.31 13.77
C ASP A 17 -4.30 14.76 14.22
N PRO A 18 -4.37 15.11 15.53
CA PRO A 18 -4.02 16.47 15.99
C PRO A 18 -2.61 16.87 15.58
N LEU A 19 -1.61 16.01 15.81
CA LEU A 19 -0.22 16.28 15.44
C LEU A 19 -0.03 16.35 13.92
N ALA A 20 -0.67 15.47 13.16
CA ALA A 20 -0.60 15.51 11.71
C ALA A 20 -1.19 16.80 11.13
N LYS A 21 -2.25 17.34 11.72
CA LYS A 21 -2.83 18.65 11.35
C LYS A 21 -1.89 19.79 11.73
N GLU A 22 -1.32 19.78 12.92
CA GLU A 22 -0.40 20.81 13.42
C GLU A 22 0.82 20.93 12.51
N PHE A 23 1.44 19.80 12.13
CA PHE A 23 2.63 19.76 11.28
C PHE A 23 2.35 19.57 9.79
N MET A 24 1.07 19.65 9.35
CA MET A 24 0.64 19.51 7.96
C MET A 24 1.17 18.23 7.30
N PHE A 25 1.22 17.15 8.06
CA PHE A 25 1.59 15.83 7.59
C PHE A 25 0.45 15.20 6.80
N ARG A 26 0.66 14.03 6.22
CA ARG A 26 -0.39 13.27 5.53
C ARG A 26 -1.52 12.93 6.52
N ARG A 27 -2.77 13.00 6.05
CA ARG A 27 -3.90 12.60 6.89
C ARG A 27 -3.80 11.13 7.27
N PRO A 28 -4.16 10.75 8.51
CA PRO A 28 -4.28 9.36 8.90
C PRO A 28 -5.37 8.64 8.09
N PRO A 29 -5.37 7.30 8.08
CA PRO A 29 -6.41 6.52 7.43
C PRO A 29 -7.80 6.89 7.94
N THR A 30 -8.78 6.94 7.06
CA THR A 30 -10.18 7.24 7.43
C THR A 30 -10.80 6.06 8.19
N VAL A 31 -11.88 6.33 8.93
CA VAL A 31 -12.66 5.29 9.63
C VAL A 31 -13.13 4.19 8.67
N GLY A 32 -13.54 4.57 7.46
CA GLY A 32 -13.95 3.64 6.41
C GLY A 32 -12.79 2.73 5.98
N GLU A 33 -11.59 3.30 5.85
CA GLU A 33 -10.38 2.51 5.54
C GLU A 33 -9.99 1.57 6.69
N LEU A 34 -10.17 1.95 7.94
CA LEU A 34 -9.89 1.08 9.09
C LEU A 34 -10.90 -0.07 9.22
N ARG A 35 -12.17 0.16 8.90
CA ARG A 35 -13.26 -0.81 9.03
C ARG A 35 -13.50 -1.68 7.79
N ARG A 36 -12.88 -1.37 6.67
CA ARG A 36 -13.06 -2.17 5.44
C ARG A 36 -12.68 -3.64 5.67
N PRO A 37 -13.32 -4.58 4.98
CA PRO A 37 -12.89 -5.98 5.03
C PRO A 37 -11.46 -6.14 4.49
N PRO A 38 -10.73 -7.17 4.94
CA PRO A 38 -9.41 -7.51 4.40
C PRO A 38 -9.44 -7.64 2.89
N GLN A 39 -8.42 -7.14 2.22
CA GLN A 39 -8.30 -7.18 0.77
C GLN A 39 -7.17 -8.11 0.35
N VAL A 40 -7.46 -9.01 -0.58
CA VAL A 40 -6.50 -9.90 -1.22
C VAL A 40 -6.37 -9.52 -2.68
N LEU A 41 -5.18 -9.08 -3.07
CA LEU A 41 -4.85 -8.73 -4.45
C LEU A 41 -4.26 -9.95 -5.17
N LEU A 42 -4.84 -10.32 -6.31
CA LEU A 42 -4.34 -11.36 -7.17
C LEU A 42 -3.64 -10.73 -8.38
N LEU A 43 -2.35 -10.98 -8.50
CA LEU A 43 -1.49 -10.54 -9.60
C LEU A 43 -0.96 -11.76 -10.36
N GLY A 44 -0.56 -11.59 -11.59
CA GLY A 44 0.10 -12.63 -12.36
C GLY A 44 -0.07 -12.45 -13.86
N ASN A 45 0.71 -13.18 -14.63
CA ASN A 45 0.68 -13.11 -16.08
C ASN A 45 -0.69 -13.48 -16.65
N HIS A 46 -0.92 -13.05 -17.88
CA HIS A 46 -2.09 -13.51 -18.62
C HIS A 46 -2.10 -15.04 -18.68
N SER A 47 -3.27 -15.62 -18.50
CA SER A 47 -3.47 -17.10 -18.43
C SER A 47 -2.79 -17.83 -17.26
N SER A 48 -2.26 -17.16 -16.23
CA SER A 48 -1.68 -17.82 -15.05
C SER A 48 -2.72 -18.52 -14.15
N GLY A 49 -4.01 -18.35 -14.43
CA GLY A 49 -5.12 -19.02 -13.75
C GLY A 49 -5.68 -18.30 -12.54
N LYS A 50 -5.43 -16.98 -12.39
CA LYS A 50 -6.03 -16.14 -11.33
C LYS A 50 -7.55 -16.24 -11.29
N SER A 51 -8.20 -15.89 -12.38
CA SER A 51 -9.67 -15.88 -12.49
C SER A 51 -10.27 -17.26 -12.31
N THR A 52 -9.59 -18.31 -12.80
CA THR A 52 -9.98 -19.70 -12.54
C THR A 52 -9.90 -20.06 -11.05
N PHE A 53 -8.85 -19.60 -10.38
CA PHE A 53 -8.70 -19.79 -8.94
C PHE A 53 -9.77 -19.02 -8.15
N VAL A 54 -10.12 -17.81 -8.57
CA VAL A 54 -11.24 -17.04 -7.97
C VAL A 54 -12.54 -17.81 -8.10
N ASN A 55 -12.88 -18.30 -9.29
CA ASN A 55 -14.10 -19.10 -9.51
C ASN A 55 -14.10 -20.36 -8.66
N TYR A 56 -12.97 -21.06 -8.56
CA TYR A 56 -12.80 -22.21 -7.70
C TYR A 56 -13.04 -21.88 -6.22
N LEU A 57 -12.47 -20.77 -5.72
CA LEU A 57 -12.66 -20.33 -4.34
C LEU A 57 -14.11 -20.00 -4.00
N LEU A 58 -14.83 -19.41 -4.94
CA LEU A 58 -16.21 -18.96 -4.74
C LEU A 58 -17.24 -20.05 -5.09
N GLY A 59 -16.82 -21.14 -5.75
CA GLY A 59 -17.70 -22.21 -6.20
C GLY A 59 -18.69 -21.78 -7.29
N ASP A 60 -18.43 -20.66 -7.98
CA ASP A 60 -19.29 -20.08 -9.02
C ASP A 60 -18.45 -19.41 -10.12
N ASP A 61 -19.00 -19.34 -11.33
CA ASP A 61 -18.37 -18.67 -12.49
C ASP A 61 -18.53 -17.14 -12.39
N VAL A 62 -17.83 -16.54 -11.44
CA VAL A 62 -17.88 -15.08 -11.20
C VAL A 62 -17.03 -14.30 -12.19
N GLN A 63 -15.90 -14.87 -12.59
CA GLN A 63 -14.96 -14.26 -13.54
C GLN A 63 -15.00 -15.00 -14.86
N ASN A 64 -14.94 -14.24 -15.96
CA ASN A 64 -14.80 -14.83 -17.28
C ASN A 64 -13.42 -15.48 -17.40
N THR A 65 -13.39 -16.77 -17.71
CA THR A 65 -12.15 -17.51 -17.93
C THR A 65 -11.99 -17.85 -19.41
N GLY A 66 -10.81 -17.61 -19.96
CA GLY A 66 -10.55 -17.91 -21.38
C GLY A 66 -9.05 -17.83 -21.69
N VAL A 67 -8.67 -18.34 -22.87
CA VAL A 67 -7.29 -18.27 -23.38
C VAL A 67 -7.02 -16.88 -24.00
N ALA A 68 -8.07 -16.19 -24.49
CA ALA A 68 -7.97 -14.80 -24.93
C ALA A 68 -8.04 -13.84 -23.74
N PRO A 69 -7.49 -12.60 -23.83
CA PRO A 69 -7.68 -11.57 -22.82
C PRO A 69 -9.16 -11.30 -22.63
N THR A 70 -9.70 -11.79 -21.50
CA THR A 70 -11.15 -11.71 -21.22
C THR A 70 -11.51 -10.52 -20.37
N ASP A 71 -10.57 -10.04 -19.55
CA ASP A 71 -10.74 -8.86 -18.68
C ASP A 71 -9.45 -8.03 -18.67
N ASP A 72 -9.52 -6.81 -19.24
CA ASP A 72 -8.41 -5.84 -19.22
C ASP A 72 -8.47 -4.90 -18.02
N GLY A 73 -9.34 -5.18 -17.04
CA GLY A 73 -9.63 -4.33 -15.91
C GLY A 73 -9.40 -4.99 -14.55
N PHE A 74 -9.48 -4.16 -13.51
CA PHE A 74 -9.48 -4.62 -12.12
C PHE A 74 -10.89 -4.97 -11.70
N THR A 75 -11.10 -6.19 -11.21
CA THR A 75 -12.39 -6.64 -10.68
C THR A 75 -12.31 -6.79 -9.16
N ILE A 76 -13.10 -5.99 -8.45
CA ILE A 76 -13.26 -6.06 -7.01
C ILE A 76 -14.44 -6.96 -6.72
N ILE A 77 -14.24 -8.02 -5.92
CA ILE A 77 -15.26 -9.01 -5.62
C ILE A 77 -15.46 -9.03 -4.10
N THR A 78 -16.65 -8.67 -3.65
CA THR A 78 -16.96 -8.56 -2.22
C THR A 78 -18.33 -9.17 -1.91
N HIS A 79 -18.63 -9.30 -0.62
CA HIS A 79 -19.90 -9.86 -0.19
C HIS A 79 -21.09 -8.97 -0.55
N GLY A 80 -22.17 -9.59 -0.99
CA GLY A 80 -23.47 -8.97 -1.17
C GLY A 80 -24.59 -10.00 -1.11
N ALA A 81 -25.73 -9.64 -0.54
CA ALA A 81 -26.87 -10.55 -0.41
C ALA A 81 -27.39 -11.06 -1.77
N THR A 82 -27.21 -10.26 -2.82
CA THR A 82 -27.61 -10.59 -4.19
C THR A 82 -26.43 -10.39 -5.14
N ALA A 83 -26.37 -11.22 -6.19
CA ALA A 83 -25.38 -11.09 -7.24
C ALA A 83 -25.65 -9.82 -8.08
N THR A 84 -24.83 -8.79 -7.88
CA THR A 84 -24.92 -7.52 -8.60
C THR A 84 -23.55 -7.06 -9.08
N GLU A 85 -23.54 -6.20 -10.10
CA GLU A 85 -22.32 -5.62 -10.64
C GLU A 85 -22.48 -4.10 -10.72
N ARG A 86 -21.39 -3.38 -10.45
CA ARG A 86 -21.31 -1.92 -10.54
C ARG A 86 -20.09 -1.55 -11.39
N ASP A 87 -20.23 -0.54 -12.22
CA ASP A 87 -19.13 0.01 -12.99
C ASP A 87 -18.18 0.86 -12.15
N GLY A 88 -16.99 1.12 -12.67
CA GLY A 88 -15.96 1.84 -11.94
C GLY A 88 -16.33 3.28 -11.61
N ALA A 89 -17.14 3.96 -12.43
CA ALA A 89 -17.59 5.31 -12.15
C ALA A 89 -18.45 5.35 -10.88
N ALA A 90 -19.36 4.39 -10.71
CA ALA A 90 -20.16 4.24 -9.49
C ALA A 90 -19.29 3.84 -8.28
N VAL A 91 -18.29 2.99 -8.49
CA VAL A 91 -17.37 2.53 -7.42
C VAL A 91 -16.52 3.66 -6.88
N VAL A 92 -15.91 4.45 -7.76
CA VAL A 92 -15.00 5.54 -7.40
C VAL A 92 -15.73 6.77 -6.83
N SER A 93 -17.02 6.93 -7.18
CA SER A 93 -17.85 8.05 -6.71
C SER A 93 -18.58 7.75 -5.39
N ASN A 94 -18.60 6.52 -4.95
CA ASN A 94 -19.27 6.15 -3.72
C ASN A 94 -18.37 6.43 -2.50
N PRO A 95 -18.75 7.35 -1.59
CA PRO A 95 -17.96 7.69 -0.40
C PRO A 95 -17.86 6.55 0.63
N ASP A 96 -18.78 5.58 0.57
CA ASP A 96 -18.77 4.41 1.46
C ASP A 96 -17.73 3.36 1.03
N LEU A 97 -17.17 3.49 -0.18
CA LEU A 97 -16.19 2.58 -0.72
C LEU A 97 -14.78 3.21 -0.69
N PRO A 98 -13.72 2.44 -0.35
CA PRO A 98 -12.37 2.96 -0.20
C PRO A 98 -11.61 3.11 -1.53
N TYR A 99 -12.29 3.44 -2.63
CA TYR A 99 -11.72 3.45 -3.99
C TYR A 99 -11.69 4.83 -4.65
N GLU A 100 -12.03 5.91 -3.94
CA GLU A 100 -11.93 7.28 -4.44
C GLU A 100 -10.50 7.63 -4.92
N GLY A 101 -9.47 7.07 -4.27
CA GLY A 101 -8.07 7.26 -4.62
C GLY A 101 -7.65 6.69 -5.99
N LEU A 102 -8.55 6.02 -6.73
CA LEU A 102 -8.31 5.60 -8.10
C LEU A 102 -8.60 6.71 -9.14
N ARG A 103 -9.32 7.78 -8.77
CA ARG A 103 -9.63 8.90 -9.69
C ARG A 103 -8.39 9.55 -10.33
N PRO A 104 -7.29 9.80 -9.61
CA PRO A 104 -6.10 10.43 -10.18
C PRO A 104 -5.44 9.65 -11.32
N PHE A 105 -5.68 8.32 -11.40
CA PHE A 105 -5.15 7.47 -12.48
C PHE A 105 -5.91 7.61 -13.81
N GLY A 106 -6.95 8.44 -13.85
CA GLY A 106 -7.64 8.84 -15.07
C GLY A 106 -8.91 8.04 -15.40
N SER A 107 -9.69 8.58 -16.32
CA SER A 107 -10.98 8.01 -16.76
C SER A 107 -10.84 6.64 -17.43
N GLN A 108 -9.72 6.40 -18.09
CA GLN A 108 -9.38 5.12 -18.71
C GLN A 108 -9.35 4.00 -17.68
N LEU A 109 -8.63 4.19 -16.55
CA LEU A 109 -8.65 3.22 -15.47
C LEU A 109 -10.06 3.03 -14.92
N VAL A 110 -10.77 4.13 -14.64
CA VAL A 110 -12.12 4.07 -14.05
C VAL A 110 -13.06 3.22 -14.91
N SER A 111 -12.99 3.31 -16.24
CA SER A 111 -13.80 2.47 -17.15
C SER A 111 -13.41 0.98 -17.13
N HIS A 112 -12.21 0.65 -16.63
CA HIS A 112 -11.68 -0.72 -16.49
C HIS A 112 -11.74 -1.24 -15.05
N VAL A 113 -12.45 -0.57 -14.13
CA VAL A 113 -12.72 -1.06 -12.78
C VAL A 113 -14.16 -1.58 -12.70
N ARG A 114 -14.36 -2.72 -12.07
CA ARG A 114 -15.68 -3.30 -11.81
C ARG A 114 -15.79 -3.78 -10.37
N LEU A 115 -16.97 -3.65 -9.79
CA LEU A 115 -17.29 -4.20 -8.48
C LEU A 115 -18.37 -5.27 -8.67
N LYS A 116 -18.07 -6.49 -8.27
CA LYS A 116 -19.00 -7.63 -8.25
C LYS A 116 -19.36 -7.97 -6.82
N LEU A 117 -20.66 -7.96 -6.50
CA LEU A 117 -21.18 -8.44 -5.24
C LEU A 117 -21.65 -9.88 -5.42
N ARG A 118 -21.27 -10.79 -4.51
CA ARG A 118 -21.64 -12.20 -4.58
C ARG A 118 -21.95 -12.75 -3.16
N PRO A 119 -22.94 -13.63 -3.01
CA PRO A 119 -23.34 -14.20 -1.73
C PRO A 119 -22.48 -15.41 -1.31
N ALA A 120 -21.16 -15.33 -1.51
CA ALA A 120 -20.24 -16.40 -1.13
C ALA A 120 -19.75 -16.21 0.31
N GLU A 121 -19.62 -17.31 1.07
CA GLU A 121 -19.21 -17.32 2.47
C GLU A 121 -17.84 -16.67 2.69
N LEU A 122 -16.85 -17.01 1.85
CA LEU A 122 -15.51 -16.43 1.93
C LEU A 122 -15.52 -14.89 1.84
N LEU A 123 -16.39 -14.35 1.02
CA LEU A 123 -16.49 -12.90 0.80
C LEU A 123 -17.06 -12.13 2.01
N GLN A 124 -17.69 -12.80 2.97
CA GLN A 124 -18.11 -12.17 4.24
C GLN A 124 -16.91 -11.69 5.06
N THR A 125 -15.75 -12.33 4.86
CA THR A 125 -14.54 -12.06 5.63
C THR A 125 -13.43 -11.41 4.82
N VAL A 126 -13.48 -11.50 3.47
CA VAL A 126 -12.40 -11.08 2.57
C VAL A 126 -12.97 -10.45 1.30
N THR A 127 -12.35 -9.39 0.81
CA THR A 127 -12.58 -8.85 -0.53
C THR A 127 -11.46 -9.33 -1.45
N LEU A 128 -11.79 -9.90 -2.59
CA LEU A 128 -10.83 -10.31 -3.61
C LEU A 128 -10.70 -9.21 -4.67
N ILE A 129 -9.48 -8.93 -5.10
CA ILE A 129 -9.19 -7.98 -6.18
C ILE A 129 -8.42 -8.75 -7.25
N ASP A 130 -9.11 -9.06 -8.35
CA ASP A 130 -8.51 -9.71 -9.51
C ASP A 130 -7.95 -8.64 -10.45
N SER A 131 -6.66 -8.70 -10.75
CA SER A 131 -5.99 -7.75 -11.64
C SER A 131 -6.01 -8.23 -13.08
N PRO A 132 -5.94 -7.34 -14.07
CA PRO A 132 -5.66 -7.74 -15.43
C PRO A 132 -4.34 -8.52 -15.52
N GLY A 133 -4.27 -9.46 -16.45
CA GLY A 133 -3.05 -10.24 -16.67
C GLY A 133 -1.88 -9.35 -17.10
N MET A 134 -0.70 -9.56 -16.51
CA MET A 134 0.53 -8.90 -16.97
C MET A 134 0.92 -9.42 -18.35
N ILE A 135 1.37 -8.53 -19.23
CA ILE A 135 1.72 -8.81 -20.62
C ILE A 135 3.18 -8.42 -20.91
N ASP A 136 3.72 -8.85 -22.04
CA ASP A 136 5.08 -8.48 -22.44
C ASP A 136 5.19 -6.97 -22.74
N ALA A 137 6.31 -6.36 -22.32
CA ALA A 137 6.53 -4.91 -22.29
C ALA A 137 6.29 -4.20 -23.64
N ALA A 138 6.58 -4.85 -24.76
CA ALA A 138 6.36 -4.26 -26.09
C ALA A 138 4.90 -3.95 -26.42
N LYS A 139 3.94 -4.57 -25.71
CA LYS A 139 2.51 -4.32 -25.84
C LYS A 139 1.92 -3.50 -24.69
N ALA A 140 2.65 -3.42 -23.56
CA ALA A 140 2.15 -2.81 -22.32
C ALA A 140 2.11 -1.28 -22.39
N GLU A 141 3.16 -0.65 -22.92
CA GLU A 141 3.30 0.83 -22.93
C GLU A 141 2.25 1.56 -23.79
N ASN A 142 1.72 0.90 -24.82
CA ASN A 142 0.75 1.51 -25.75
C ASN A 142 -0.68 0.95 -25.66
N GLY A 143 -0.96 -0.03 -24.80
CA GLY A 143 -2.20 -0.80 -24.87
C GLY A 143 -3.25 -0.51 -23.81
N ARG A 144 -2.86 -0.09 -22.61
CA ARG A 144 -3.81 0.01 -21.48
C ARG A 144 -4.38 1.41 -21.25
N GLY A 145 -3.70 2.46 -21.72
CA GLY A 145 -4.13 3.85 -21.56
C GLY A 145 -4.09 4.41 -20.14
N PHE A 146 -3.53 3.68 -19.16
CA PHE A 146 -3.33 4.11 -17.78
C PHE A 146 -2.03 3.52 -17.18
N ASP A 147 -1.52 4.16 -16.12
CA ASP A 147 -0.33 3.71 -15.37
C ASP A 147 -0.62 2.44 -14.57
N PHE A 148 -0.43 1.28 -15.21
CA PHE A 148 -0.68 -0.02 -14.57
C PHE A 148 0.22 -0.28 -13.36
N PRO A 149 1.56 -0.05 -13.38
CA PRO A 149 2.40 -0.21 -12.19
C PRO A 149 1.97 0.67 -11.02
N GLY A 150 1.62 1.93 -11.26
CA GLY A 150 1.12 2.84 -10.24
C GLY A 150 -0.19 2.38 -9.62
N VAL A 151 -1.12 1.87 -10.43
CA VAL A 151 -2.40 1.30 -9.94
C VAL A 151 -2.17 0.03 -9.13
N VAL A 152 -1.30 -0.88 -9.61
CA VAL A 152 -0.93 -2.09 -8.86
C VAL A 152 -0.31 -1.71 -7.52
N ARG A 153 0.60 -0.73 -7.48
CA ARG A 153 1.17 -0.21 -6.24
C ARG A 153 0.10 0.31 -5.29
N TRP A 154 -0.84 1.09 -5.80
CA TRP A 154 -1.96 1.63 -5.02
C TRP A 154 -2.81 0.53 -4.36
N PHE A 155 -3.13 -0.53 -5.10
CA PHE A 155 -3.85 -1.68 -4.55
C PHE A 155 -2.99 -2.50 -3.59
N ALA A 156 -1.71 -2.76 -3.93
CA ALA A 156 -0.80 -3.58 -3.12
C ALA A 156 -0.49 -2.94 -1.76
N GLU A 157 -0.31 -1.62 -1.70
CA GLU A 157 -0.14 -0.88 -0.44
C GLU A 157 -1.36 -1.06 0.50
N ARG A 158 -2.54 -1.17 -0.07
CA ARG A 158 -3.81 -1.32 0.64
C ARG A 158 -4.20 -2.76 0.89
N ALA A 159 -3.76 -3.69 0.08
CA ALA A 159 -4.01 -5.11 0.26
C ALA A 159 -3.42 -5.63 1.57
N ASP A 160 -4.10 -6.58 2.19
CA ASP A 160 -3.64 -7.28 3.38
C ASP A 160 -2.86 -8.55 3.02
N LEU A 161 -3.08 -9.05 1.80
CA LEU A 161 -2.36 -10.16 1.20
C LEU A 161 -2.25 -9.95 -0.31
N VAL A 162 -1.09 -10.25 -0.89
CA VAL A 162 -0.84 -10.19 -2.33
C VAL A 162 -0.44 -11.57 -2.82
N LEU A 163 -1.23 -12.15 -3.71
CA LEU A 163 -0.95 -13.43 -4.37
C LEU A 163 -0.39 -13.17 -5.76
N VAL A 164 0.82 -13.64 -6.04
CA VAL A 164 1.44 -13.49 -7.36
C VAL A 164 1.48 -14.84 -8.07
N PHE A 165 0.64 -14.99 -9.10
CA PHE A 165 0.46 -16.23 -9.86
C PHE A 165 1.44 -16.33 -11.01
N PHE A 166 2.11 -17.47 -11.08
CA PHE A 166 2.98 -17.85 -12.19
C PHE A 166 2.43 -19.08 -12.93
N ASP A 167 2.64 -19.08 -14.24
CA ASP A 167 2.34 -20.21 -15.12
C ASP A 167 3.63 -21.02 -15.36
N PRO A 168 3.60 -22.35 -15.24
CA PRO A 168 4.77 -23.18 -15.49
C PRO A 168 5.30 -23.12 -16.93
N ASP A 169 4.43 -22.85 -17.90
CA ASP A 169 4.85 -22.68 -19.29
C ASP A 169 5.67 -21.39 -19.51
N LYS A 170 5.53 -20.43 -18.59
CA LYS A 170 6.23 -19.14 -18.61
C LYS A 170 6.85 -18.86 -17.24
N PRO A 171 7.78 -19.69 -16.74
CA PRO A 171 8.44 -19.49 -15.45
C PRO A 171 9.38 -18.27 -15.48
N GLY A 172 9.65 -17.75 -16.68
CA GLY A 172 10.32 -16.49 -16.89
C GLY A 172 9.40 -15.31 -16.53
N THR A 173 9.99 -14.28 -15.95
CA THR A 173 9.30 -13.04 -15.69
C THR A 173 9.27 -12.22 -16.98
N THR A 174 8.08 -11.80 -17.41
CA THR A 174 7.92 -10.83 -18.50
C THR A 174 8.46 -9.45 -18.07
N GLY A 175 8.73 -8.56 -19.02
CA GLY A 175 9.22 -7.22 -18.71
C GLY A 175 8.30 -6.45 -17.75
N GLU A 176 6.98 -6.50 -17.97
CA GLU A 176 5.97 -5.86 -17.10
C GLU A 176 5.96 -6.50 -15.70
N THR A 177 6.14 -7.84 -15.61
CA THR A 177 6.24 -8.51 -14.30
C THR A 177 7.44 -8.02 -13.52
N LEU A 178 8.60 -7.89 -14.15
CA LEU A 178 9.82 -7.34 -13.51
C LEU A 178 9.62 -5.90 -13.05
N GLN A 179 8.96 -5.09 -13.86
CA GLN A 179 8.64 -3.70 -13.54
C GLN A 179 7.71 -3.64 -12.32
N VAL A 180 6.63 -4.42 -12.30
CA VAL A 180 5.70 -4.51 -11.17
C VAL A 180 6.42 -4.91 -9.88
N PHE A 181 7.33 -5.89 -9.93
CA PHE A 181 8.10 -6.27 -8.74
C PHE A 181 8.99 -5.15 -8.23
N ARG A 182 9.67 -4.42 -9.12
CA ARG A 182 10.58 -3.34 -8.74
C ARG A 182 9.87 -2.08 -8.27
N GLU A 183 8.81 -1.68 -8.99
CA GLU A 183 8.15 -0.39 -8.78
C GLU A 183 6.93 -0.50 -7.87
N SER A 184 6.14 -1.56 -8.01
CA SER A 184 4.86 -1.69 -7.33
C SER A 184 4.92 -2.51 -6.04
N LEU A 185 5.74 -3.57 -5.99
CA LEU A 185 5.80 -4.50 -4.86
C LEU A 185 7.00 -4.31 -3.94
N SER A 186 7.89 -3.37 -4.25
CA SER A 186 9.02 -3.05 -3.38
C SER A 186 8.55 -2.59 -2.00
N GLY A 187 9.07 -3.24 -0.95
CA GLY A 187 8.70 -2.97 0.45
C GLY A 187 7.41 -3.64 0.93
N ILE A 188 6.75 -4.43 0.06
CA ILE A 188 5.47 -5.11 0.39
C ILE A 188 5.67 -6.63 0.52
N ASP A 189 6.90 -7.09 0.49
CA ASP A 189 7.25 -8.53 0.49
C ASP A 189 6.64 -9.31 1.67
N HIS A 190 6.45 -8.67 2.82
CA HIS A 190 5.86 -9.28 4.02
C HIS A 190 4.39 -9.71 3.83
N LYS A 191 3.70 -9.16 2.84
CA LYS A 191 2.32 -9.48 2.48
C LYS A 191 2.22 -10.39 1.25
N MET A 192 3.34 -10.73 0.63
CA MET A 192 3.38 -11.40 -0.66
C MET A 192 3.52 -12.92 -0.51
N LEU A 193 2.68 -13.66 -1.23
CA LEU A 193 2.79 -15.09 -1.42
C LEU A 193 2.91 -15.39 -2.92
N ILE A 194 3.83 -16.26 -3.27
CA ILE A 194 4.05 -16.68 -4.66
C ILE A 194 3.26 -17.96 -4.91
N VAL A 195 2.59 -18.02 -6.05
CA VAL A 195 1.78 -19.17 -6.44
C VAL A 195 2.26 -19.66 -7.81
N LEU A 196 2.86 -20.86 -7.84
CA LEU A 196 3.08 -21.60 -9.09
C LEU A 196 1.86 -22.48 -9.33
N ASN A 197 1.01 -22.03 -10.23
CA ASN A 197 -0.25 -22.70 -10.54
C ASN A 197 -0.09 -23.68 -11.70
N LYS A 198 -1.12 -24.49 -11.97
CA LYS A 198 -1.17 -25.46 -13.07
C LYS A 198 -0.07 -26.53 -13.03
N VAL A 199 0.39 -26.92 -11.84
CA VAL A 199 1.42 -27.98 -11.70
C VAL A 199 0.95 -29.33 -12.21
N ASP A 200 -0.36 -29.54 -12.37
CA ASP A 200 -1.00 -30.70 -12.99
C ASP A 200 -0.66 -30.87 -14.49
N GLN A 201 -0.08 -29.88 -15.14
CA GLN A 201 0.34 -29.93 -16.54
C GLN A 201 1.67 -30.64 -16.74
N PHE A 202 2.49 -30.75 -15.70
CA PHE A 202 3.78 -31.44 -15.80
C PHE A 202 3.59 -32.97 -15.93
N GLN A 203 4.33 -33.57 -16.86
CA GLN A 203 4.32 -35.01 -17.08
C GLN A 203 5.27 -35.74 -16.13
N CYS A 204 6.38 -35.10 -15.73
CA CYS A 204 7.39 -35.71 -14.88
C CYS A 204 7.97 -34.70 -13.89
N LEU A 205 8.59 -35.24 -12.82
CA LEU A 205 9.20 -34.45 -11.74
C LEU A 205 10.37 -33.58 -12.25
N HIS A 206 11.10 -34.06 -13.27
CA HIS A 206 12.22 -33.31 -13.84
C HIS A 206 11.79 -31.97 -14.44
N ASP A 207 10.69 -31.97 -15.20
CA ASP A 207 10.16 -30.75 -15.83
C ASP A 207 9.63 -29.77 -14.79
N PHE A 208 8.93 -30.27 -13.77
CA PHE A 208 8.52 -29.48 -12.62
C PHE A 208 9.73 -28.83 -11.92
N ALA A 209 10.75 -29.64 -11.57
CA ALA A 209 11.93 -29.13 -10.88
C ALA A 209 12.67 -28.06 -11.67
N ARG A 210 12.75 -28.23 -13.01
CA ARG A 210 13.37 -27.23 -13.91
C ARG A 210 12.57 -25.93 -13.96
N ALA A 211 11.25 -25.99 -14.06
CA ALA A 211 10.39 -24.81 -14.08
C ALA A 211 10.41 -24.10 -12.73
N TYR A 212 10.33 -24.83 -11.63
CA TYR A 212 10.43 -24.29 -10.27
C TYR A 212 11.78 -23.62 -10.01
N GLY A 213 12.89 -24.26 -10.40
CA GLY A 213 14.23 -23.68 -10.29
C GLY A 213 14.40 -22.42 -11.12
N ALA A 214 13.86 -22.38 -12.35
CA ALA A 214 13.86 -21.19 -13.18
C ALA A 214 13.05 -20.04 -12.55
N LEU A 215 11.90 -20.33 -11.94
CA LEU A 215 11.10 -19.34 -11.20
C LEU A 215 11.90 -18.78 -10.02
N CYS A 216 12.48 -19.63 -9.16
CA CYS A 216 13.31 -19.20 -8.03
C CYS A 216 14.47 -18.31 -8.46
N TRP A 217 15.17 -18.71 -9.54
CA TRP A 217 16.28 -17.93 -10.11
C TRP A 217 15.86 -16.54 -10.58
N ASN A 218 14.69 -16.43 -11.22
CA ASN A 218 14.16 -15.16 -11.71
C ASN A 218 13.67 -14.27 -10.58
N LEU A 219 12.99 -14.84 -9.58
CA LEU A 219 12.55 -14.11 -8.40
C LEU A 219 13.72 -13.58 -7.57
N GLY A 220 14.80 -14.35 -7.42
CA GLY A 220 16.01 -13.92 -6.73
C GLY A 220 16.72 -12.71 -7.35
N LYS A 221 16.43 -12.37 -8.62
CA LYS A 221 16.94 -11.15 -9.26
C LYS A 221 16.14 -9.88 -8.95
N VAL A 222 14.90 -10.02 -8.53
CA VAL A 222 13.97 -8.89 -8.34
C VAL A 222 13.56 -8.69 -6.89
N ILE A 223 13.63 -9.74 -6.08
CA ILE A 223 13.36 -9.68 -4.65
C ILE A 223 14.71 -9.58 -3.92
N PRO A 224 15.10 -8.41 -3.39
CA PRO A 224 16.42 -8.19 -2.77
C PRO A 224 16.47 -8.74 -1.34
N ARG A 225 16.10 -10.00 -1.16
CA ARG A 225 16.11 -10.71 0.13
C ARG A 225 16.93 -11.97 0.05
N LYS A 226 17.51 -12.35 1.19
CA LYS A 226 18.26 -13.60 1.32
C LYS A 226 17.35 -14.81 1.10
N ASP A 227 16.14 -14.76 1.63
CA ASP A 227 15.15 -15.84 1.52
C ASP A 227 13.97 -15.37 0.68
N LEU A 228 13.59 -16.19 -0.31
CA LEU A 228 12.43 -15.93 -1.13
C LEU A 228 11.13 -16.08 -0.31
N PRO A 229 10.05 -15.35 -0.65
CA PRO A 229 8.73 -15.63 -0.12
C PRO A 229 8.31 -17.09 -0.35
N MET A 230 7.42 -17.60 0.49
CA MET A 230 6.91 -18.97 0.32
C MET A 230 6.23 -19.14 -1.03
N ILE A 231 6.59 -20.22 -1.73
CA ILE A 231 6.04 -20.58 -3.04
C ILE A 231 5.06 -21.73 -2.87
N TYR A 232 3.78 -21.49 -3.15
CA TYR A 232 2.73 -22.48 -3.15
C TYR A 232 2.61 -23.12 -4.56
N ASN A 233 2.91 -24.39 -4.65
CA ASN A 233 2.78 -25.16 -5.88
C ASN A 233 1.38 -25.76 -5.91
N ILE A 234 0.49 -25.26 -6.77
CA ILE A 234 -0.92 -25.64 -6.75
C ILE A 234 -1.46 -25.95 -8.15
N PHE A 235 -2.62 -26.56 -8.17
CA PHE A 235 -3.48 -26.66 -9.35
C PHE A 235 -4.94 -26.47 -8.97
N VAL A 236 -5.74 -26.02 -9.93
CA VAL A 236 -7.20 -25.98 -9.82
C VAL A 236 -7.75 -27.20 -10.53
N PRO A 237 -8.48 -28.11 -9.86
CA PRO A 237 -9.03 -29.29 -10.50
C PRO A 237 -10.08 -28.89 -11.54
N LEU A 238 -9.81 -29.23 -12.82
CA LEU A 238 -10.74 -29.07 -13.94
C LEU A 238 -11.15 -30.47 -14.44
N ALA A 239 -12.44 -30.64 -14.73
CA ALA A 239 -13.03 -31.97 -15.03
C ALA A 239 -12.36 -32.72 -16.19
N ASP A 240 -11.79 -31.98 -17.16
CA ASP A 240 -11.34 -32.56 -18.44
C ASP A 240 -9.81 -32.74 -18.56
N LYS A 241 -9.04 -32.61 -17.48
CA LYS A 241 -7.57 -32.71 -17.56
C LYS A 241 -7.06 -34.11 -17.31
N PRO A 242 -6.05 -34.56 -18.06
CA PRO A 242 -5.39 -35.83 -17.82
C PRO A 242 -4.74 -35.82 -16.42
N LYS A 243 -4.82 -36.93 -15.70
CA LYS A 243 -4.15 -37.08 -14.41
C LYS A 243 -2.63 -36.99 -14.60
N SER A 244 -2.00 -36.04 -13.92
CA SER A 244 -0.53 -35.94 -13.85
C SER A 244 0.07 -37.17 -13.18
N ARG A 245 1.33 -37.52 -13.51
CA ARG A 245 2.11 -38.58 -12.86
C ARG A 245 2.83 -38.12 -11.60
N LEU A 246 2.69 -36.84 -11.23
CA LEU A 246 3.26 -36.27 -10.02
C LEU A 246 2.46 -36.68 -8.76
N PRO A 247 3.07 -36.57 -7.55
CA PRO A 247 2.37 -36.80 -6.29
C PRO A 247 1.40 -35.61 -6.03
N MET A 248 0.18 -35.75 -6.56
CA MET A 248 -0.79 -34.64 -6.55
C MET A 248 -1.29 -34.29 -5.15
N GLU A 249 -1.20 -35.22 -4.20
CA GLU A 249 -1.63 -35.02 -2.80
C GLU A 249 -0.88 -33.83 -2.12
N ASP A 250 0.43 -33.71 -2.37
CA ASP A 250 1.23 -32.60 -1.82
C ASP A 250 0.80 -31.26 -2.39
N PHE A 251 0.43 -31.22 -3.66
CA PHE A 251 -0.06 -29.99 -4.32
C PHE A 251 -1.49 -29.65 -3.89
N GLU A 252 -2.31 -30.63 -3.59
CA GLU A 252 -3.63 -30.42 -2.97
C GLU A 252 -3.50 -29.86 -1.57
N LYS A 253 -2.58 -30.40 -0.79
CA LYS A 253 -2.26 -29.86 0.54
C LYS A 253 -1.77 -28.42 0.44
N ALA A 254 -0.83 -28.11 -0.45
CA ALA A 254 -0.34 -26.75 -0.67
C ALA A 254 -1.47 -25.78 -1.10
N ARG A 255 -2.43 -26.23 -1.94
CA ARG A 255 -3.62 -25.46 -2.28
C ARG A 255 -4.50 -25.19 -1.05
N ASN A 256 -4.75 -26.22 -0.23
CA ASN A 256 -5.55 -26.08 0.99
C ASN A 256 -4.87 -25.16 2.01
N ASP A 257 -3.54 -25.22 2.13
CA ASP A 257 -2.75 -24.33 2.97
C ASP A 257 -2.86 -22.89 2.47
N LEU A 258 -2.79 -22.64 1.16
CA LEU A 258 -3.01 -21.32 0.56
C LEU A 258 -4.41 -20.79 0.84
N ILE A 259 -5.45 -21.62 0.74
CA ILE A 259 -6.83 -21.26 1.11
C ILE A 259 -6.91 -20.94 2.61
N GLY A 260 -6.18 -21.68 3.44
CA GLY A 260 -6.03 -21.39 4.87
C GLY A 260 -5.45 -20.00 5.12
N GLU A 261 -4.43 -19.59 4.36
CA GLU A 261 -3.85 -18.24 4.45
C GLU A 261 -4.85 -17.14 4.05
N LEU A 262 -5.68 -17.39 3.03
CA LEU A 262 -6.76 -16.47 2.67
C LEU A 262 -7.78 -16.30 3.81
N ARG A 263 -8.17 -17.39 4.46
CA ARG A 263 -9.08 -17.36 5.62
C ARG A 263 -8.47 -16.64 6.83
N ARG A 264 -7.15 -16.57 6.92
CA ARG A 264 -6.41 -15.81 7.95
C ARG A 264 -6.23 -14.32 7.60
N ALA A 265 -6.70 -13.86 6.44
CA ALA A 265 -6.58 -12.47 6.03
C ALA A 265 -7.13 -11.46 7.06
N PRO A 266 -8.24 -11.71 7.80
CA PRO A 266 -8.69 -10.83 8.88
C PRO A 266 -7.64 -10.61 9.97
N THR A 267 -6.93 -11.66 10.35
CA THR A 267 -5.86 -11.59 11.35
C THR A 267 -4.63 -10.88 10.83
N ARG A 268 -4.23 -11.18 9.57
CA ARG A 268 -3.16 -10.44 8.88
C ARG A 268 -3.45 -8.95 8.78
N ARG A 269 -4.72 -8.58 8.54
CA ARG A 269 -5.13 -7.19 8.50
C ARG A 269 -4.87 -6.48 9.81
N MET A 270 -5.17 -7.10 10.97
CA MET A 270 -4.90 -6.51 12.27
C MET A 270 -3.40 -6.24 12.46
N ASP A 271 -2.55 -7.21 12.15
CA ASP A 271 -1.09 -7.04 12.22
C ASP A 271 -0.57 -5.98 11.24
N ASN A 272 -1.12 -5.95 10.02
CA ASN A 272 -0.82 -4.90 9.04
C ASN A 272 -1.24 -3.51 9.54
N GLN A 273 -2.39 -3.39 10.21
CA GLN A 273 -2.84 -2.12 10.79
C GLN A 273 -1.92 -1.66 11.93
N ILE A 274 -1.47 -2.59 12.79
CA ILE A 274 -0.47 -2.31 13.82
C ILE A 274 0.82 -1.79 13.19
N THR A 275 1.30 -2.46 12.14
CA THR A 275 2.52 -2.06 11.42
C THR A 275 2.36 -0.70 10.75
N GLN A 276 1.19 -0.43 10.16
CA GLN A 276 0.89 0.86 9.52
C GLN A 276 0.84 2.02 10.52
N ILE A 277 0.20 1.82 11.69
CA ILE A 277 0.16 2.87 12.72
C ILE A 277 1.54 3.15 13.29
N GLN A 278 2.37 2.11 13.50
CA GLN A 278 3.75 2.25 13.94
C GLN A 278 4.56 3.09 12.92
N ALA A 279 4.54 2.68 11.67
CA ALA A 279 5.26 3.38 10.60
C ALA A 279 4.75 4.82 10.40
N TYR A 280 3.43 5.05 10.54
CA TYR A 280 2.85 6.39 10.46
C TYR A 280 3.33 7.27 11.62
N ALA A 281 3.29 6.77 12.86
CA ALA A 281 3.74 7.50 14.06
C ALA A 281 5.23 7.86 13.98
N GLU A 282 6.08 6.93 13.54
CA GLU A 282 7.51 7.17 13.38
C GLU A 282 7.80 8.21 12.30
N ARG A 283 7.16 8.14 11.14
CA ARG A 283 7.30 9.14 10.07
C ARG A 283 6.77 10.50 10.48
N LEU A 284 5.64 10.55 11.19
CA LEU A 284 5.10 11.82 11.74
C LEU A 284 6.08 12.41 12.75
N ARG A 285 6.66 11.60 13.65
CA ARG A 285 7.67 12.02 14.60
C ARG A 285 8.87 12.68 13.89
N LEU A 286 9.44 12.01 12.88
CA LEU A 286 10.58 12.54 12.12
C LEU A 286 10.22 13.86 11.43
N HIS A 287 9.09 13.93 10.77
CA HIS A 287 8.60 15.13 10.09
C HIS A 287 8.43 16.31 11.05
N ALA A 288 7.72 16.08 12.14
CA ALA A 288 7.41 17.14 13.12
C ALA A 288 8.65 17.61 13.89
N MET A 289 9.57 16.69 14.23
CA MET A 289 10.81 17.05 14.93
C MET A 289 11.71 17.94 14.06
N VAL A 290 11.92 17.57 12.79
CA VAL A 290 12.79 18.36 11.90
C VAL A 290 12.19 19.71 11.56
N ILE A 291 10.91 19.78 11.21
CA ILE A 291 10.23 21.05 10.91
C ILE A 291 10.16 21.92 12.17
N GLY A 292 9.79 21.36 13.32
CA GLY A 292 9.68 22.08 14.58
C GLY A 292 11.03 22.64 15.03
N GLU A 293 12.13 21.89 14.90
CA GLU A 293 13.46 22.37 15.23
C GLU A 293 13.93 23.45 14.25
N ALA A 294 13.70 23.30 12.95
CA ALA A 294 14.00 24.33 11.95
C ALA A 294 13.22 25.63 12.22
N ALA A 295 11.95 25.53 12.58
CA ALA A 295 11.11 26.67 12.98
C ALA A 295 11.64 27.37 14.25
N ASN A 296 12.05 26.56 15.23
CA ASN A 296 12.64 27.05 16.46
C ASN A 296 13.98 27.82 16.20
N ARG A 297 14.85 27.26 15.34
CA ARG A 297 16.09 27.94 14.91
C ARG A 297 15.79 29.24 14.17
N LEU A 298 14.79 29.27 13.32
CA LEU A 298 14.38 30.51 12.62
C LEU A 298 13.88 31.57 13.63
N ARG A 299 13.06 31.16 14.61
CA ARG A 299 12.57 32.07 15.68
C ARG A 299 13.73 32.61 16.53
N SER A 300 14.67 31.75 16.89
CA SER A 300 15.84 32.20 17.70
C SER A 300 16.71 33.18 16.93
N VAL A 301 16.93 32.98 15.63
CA VAL A 301 17.64 33.94 14.77
C VAL A 301 16.87 35.28 14.72
N ARG A 302 15.55 35.22 14.49
CA ARG A 302 14.69 36.41 14.49
C ARG A 302 14.78 37.16 15.82
N ALA A 303 14.65 36.46 16.94
CA ALA A 303 14.71 37.06 18.28
C ALA A 303 16.07 37.70 18.54
N ARG A 304 17.18 37.08 18.12
CA ARG A 304 18.53 37.66 18.25
C ARG A 304 18.67 38.96 17.46
N TRP A 305 18.19 38.99 16.21
CA TRP A 305 18.23 40.20 15.38
C TRP A 305 17.36 41.32 15.95
N VAL A 306 16.15 41.00 16.40
CA VAL A 306 15.25 41.97 17.04
C VAL A 306 15.87 42.50 18.35
N GLY A 307 16.39 41.59 19.18
CA GLY A 307 17.05 41.99 20.44
C GLY A 307 18.27 42.90 20.22
N LEU A 308 19.12 42.53 19.24
CA LEU A 308 20.28 43.34 18.87
C LEU A 308 19.86 44.72 18.34
N SER A 309 18.81 44.79 17.52
CA SER A 309 18.28 46.06 17.00
C SER A 309 17.74 46.95 18.13
N ILE A 310 17.00 46.39 19.10
CA ILE A 310 16.48 47.10 20.25
C ILE A 310 17.64 47.64 21.10
N LEU A 311 18.68 46.84 21.33
CA LEU A 311 19.83 47.20 22.15
C LEU A 311 20.65 48.31 21.50
N LEU A 312 20.90 48.24 20.20
CA LEU A 312 21.59 49.28 19.43
C LEU A 312 20.78 50.60 19.42
N LEU A 313 19.49 50.51 19.18
CA LEU A 313 18.62 51.68 19.15
C LEU A 313 18.48 52.34 20.51
N GLY A 314 18.32 51.53 21.57
CA GLY A 314 18.28 52.03 22.95
C GLY A 314 19.59 52.71 23.34
N GLY A 315 20.73 52.08 23.01
CA GLY A 315 22.05 52.66 23.26
C GLY A 315 22.29 53.99 22.51
N LEU A 316 21.94 54.01 21.21
CA LEU A 316 22.06 55.25 20.42
C LEU A 316 21.12 56.35 20.90
N SER A 317 19.90 56.06 21.31
CA SER A 317 18.94 57.00 21.85
C SER A 317 19.39 57.51 23.20
N ALA A 318 19.93 56.69 24.09
CA ALA A 318 20.48 57.07 25.36
C ALA A 318 21.73 58.01 25.21
N ALA A 319 22.61 57.69 24.28
CA ALA A 319 23.79 58.51 23.94
C ALA A 319 23.36 59.82 23.35
N ALA A 320 22.38 59.92 22.47
CA ALA A 320 21.85 61.18 21.92
C ALA A 320 21.23 62.06 23.01
N PHE A 321 20.55 61.46 23.98
CA PHE A 321 20.00 62.17 25.14
C PHE A 321 21.12 62.70 26.06
N ALA A 322 22.10 61.84 26.39
CA ALA A 322 23.23 62.24 27.28
C ALA A 322 24.11 63.35 26.68
N THR A 323 24.25 63.38 25.36
CA THR A 323 25.03 64.42 24.65
C THR A 323 24.23 65.66 24.27
N GLY A 324 22.92 65.70 24.57
CA GLY A 324 22.03 66.82 24.20
C GLY A 324 21.70 66.88 22.69
N MET A 325 22.10 65.92 21.89
CA MET A 325 21.89 65.87 20.43
C MET A 325 20.47 65.28 20.06
N LEU A 326 19.42 65.93 20.58
CA LEU A 326 18.03 65.49 20.33
C LEU A 326 17.65 65.55 18.85
N VAL A 327 18.30 66.37 18.05
CA VAL A 327 18.13 66.45 16.59
C VAL A 327 18.49 65.13 15.90
N ALA A 328 19.26 64.22 16.53
CA ALA A 328 19.62 62.92 15.99
C ALA A 328 18.50 61.88 16.11
N LEU A 329 17.48 62.07 16.95
CA LEU A 329 16.39 61.07 17.16
C LEU A 329 15.61 60.67 15.88
N PRO A 330 15.25 61.60 14.97
CA PRO A 330 14.61 61.23 13.73
C PRO A 330 15.48 60.29 12.84
N GLY A 331 16.79 60.56 12.82
CA GLY A 331 17.75 59.68 12.08
C GLY A 331 17.86 58.30 12.68
N ILE A 332 17.84 58.17 14.00
CA ILE A 332 17.85 56.87 14.71
C ILE A 332 16.56 56.10 14.40
N ALA A 333 15.41 56.78 14.41
CA ALA A 333 14.13 56.18 14.06
C ALA A 333 14.10 55.66 12.60
N LEU A 334 14.65 56.42 11.64
CA LEU A 334 14.78 56.04 10.26
C LEU A 334 15.70 54.82 10.12
N ALA A 335 16.85 54.79 10.78
CA ALA A 335 17.76 53.68 10.81
C ALA A 335 17.11 52.40 11.37
N ALA A 336 16.26 52.52 12.39
CA ALA A 336 15.45 51.45 12.94
C ALA A 336 14.49 50.86 11.91
N ALA A 337 13.76 51.73 11.22
CA ALA A 337 12.82 51.30 10.19
C ALA A 337 13.55 50.58 9.04
N LEU A 338 14.68 51.08 8.58
CA LEU A 338 15.50 50.43 7.56
C LEU A 338 16.05 49.07 8.03
N ALA A 339 16.53 48.97 9.27
CA ALA A 339 16.99 47.73 9.86
C ALA A 339 15.86 46.68 9.94
N PHE A 340 14.66 47.09 10.35
CA PHE A 340 13.49 46.23 10.40
C PHE A 340 13.11 45.72 9.02
N VAL A 341 13.10 46.58 8.00
CA VAL A 341 12.85 46.18 6.60
C VAL A 341 13.94 45.22 6.11
N PHE A 342 15.22 45.54 6.38
CA PHE A 342 16.35 44.67 5.99
C PHE A 342 16.25 43.25 6.61
N ILE A 343 15.94 43.19 7.91
CA ILE A 343 15.74 41.91 8.61
C ILE A 343 14.58 41.15 7.99
N GLY A 344 13.41 41.79 7.82
CA GLY A 344 12.19 41.14 7.31
C GLY A 344 12.32 40.68 5.87
N TYR A 345 12.86 41.52 4.99
CA TYR A 345 12.86 41.22 3.54
C TYR A 345 14.13 40.53 3.04
N ILE A 346 15.25 40.63 3.72
CA ILE A 346 16.52 40.10 3.22
C ILE A 346 17.05 38.96 4.09
N THR A 347 17.14 39.14 5.41
CA THR A 347 17.80 38.16 6.28
C THR A 347 16.91 36.95 6.58
N LEU A 348 15.65 37.17 6.90
CA LEU A 348 14.72 36.08 7.25
C LEU A 348 14.44 35.14 6.07
N PRO A 349 14.15 35.60 4.84
CA PRO A 349 13.95 34.72 3.72
C PRO A 349 15.19 33.89 3.33
N ARG A 350 16.39 34.51 3.39
CA ARG A 350 17.65 33.82 3.16
C ARG A 350 17.90 32.75 4.22
N THR A 351 17.64 33.07 5.49
CA THR A 351 17.79 32.11 6.60
C THR A 351 16.81 30.97 6.47
N LYS A 352 15.54 31.22 6.11
CA LYS A 352 14.53 30.22 5.83
C LYS A 352 15.01 29.21 4.76
N ARG A 353 15.46 29.73 3.60
CA ARG A 353 15.97 28.86 2.50
C ARG A 353 17.17 28.03 2.92
N ARG A 354 18.11 28.62 3.70
CA ARG A 354 19.28 27.88 4.22
C ARG A 354 18.88 26.80 5.22
N LEU A 355 17.90 27.04 6.08
CA LEU A 355 17.41 26.04 7.03
C LEU A 355 16.72 24.87 6.31
N ILE A 356 15.88 25.16 5.30
CA ILE A 356 15.24 24.10 4.50
C ILE A 356 16.29 23.26 3.75
N ALA A 357 17.31 23.89 3.18
CA ALA A 357 18.41 23.17 2.53
C ALA A 357 19.24 22.31 3.50
N ARG A 358 19.18 22.59 4.80
CA ARG A 358 19.90 21.86 5.86
C ARG A 358 19.03 20.87 6.63
N PHE A 359 17.85 20.50 6.13
CA PHE A 359 16.99 19.55 6.83
C PHE A 359 17.67 18.21 7.10
N ASP A 360 18.51 17.73 6.19
CA ASP A 360 19.26 16.49 6.38
C ASP A 360 20.27 16.62 7.55
N GLN A 361 20.96 17.76 7.68
CA GLN A 361 21.86 18.02 8.80
C GLN A 361 21.07 18.13 10.12
N ILE A 362 19.92 18.79 10.12
CA ILE A 362 19.05 18.88 11.30
C ILE A 362 18.56 17.50 11.73
N PHE A 363 18.20 16.64 10.76
CA PHE A 363 17.83 15.27 11.02
C PHE A 363 18.96 14.48 11.68
N GLU A 364 20.18 14.54 11.13
CA GLU A 364 21.36 13.88 11.70
C GLU A 364 21.67 14.37 13.13
N GLU A 365 21.64 15.69 13.38
CA GLU A 365 21.85 16.26 14.71
C GLU A 365 20.79 15.83 15.74
N LEU A 366 19.53 15.69 15.33
CA LEU A 366 18.44 15.29 16.21
C LEU A 366 18.47 13.80 16.57
N HIS A 367 19.01 12.97 15.68
CA HIS A 367 19.02 11.51 15.80
C HIS A 367 20.43 10.94 15.94
N ASP A 368 21.43 11.76 16.32
CA ASP A 368 22.83 11.37 16.44
C ASP A 368 23.01 10.08 17.26
N ARG A 369 22.34 9.95 18.39
CA ARG A 369 22.39 8.76 19.25
C ARG A 369 21.75 7.53 18.62
N GLU A 370 20.65 7.67 17.89
CA GLU A 370 19.94 6.58 17.23
C GLU A 370 20.71 6.11 16.00
N LEU A 371 21.37 7.02 15.30
CA LEU A 371 22.22 6.74 14.13
C LEU A 371 23.54 6.03 14.47
N LEU A 372 23.97 6.03 15.75
CA LEU A 372 25.10 5.21 16.20
C LEU A 372 24.76 3.72 16.27
N LEU A 373 23.48 3.37 16.37
CA LEU A 373 23.01 1.98 16.38
C LEU A 373 22.85 1.48 14.93
N ARG A 374 23.77 0.63 14.47
CA ARG A 374 23.93 0.23 13.06
C ARG A 374 22.65 -0.32 12.43
N ASP A 375 21.88 -1.11 13.14
CA ASP A 375 20.64 -1.73 12.65
C ASP A 375 19.49 -0.73 12.49
N ARG A 376 19.43 0.32 13.34
CA ARG A 376 18.41 1.38 13.26
C ARG A 376 18.79 2.51 12.33
N ALA A 377 20.07 2.69 12.05
CA ALA A 377 20.56 3.81 11.24
C ALA A 377 20.08 3.74 9.79
N GLU A 378 20.09 2.55 9.18
CA GLU A 378 19.62 2.36 7.81
C GLU A 378 18.11 2.58 7.69
N ASP A 379 17.34 2.02 8.62
CA ASP A 379 15.87 2.18 8.65
C ASP A 379 15.47 3.66 8.82
N LEU A 380 16.13 4.38 9.74
CA LEU A 380 15.88 5.80 9.97
C LEU A 380 16.23 6.66 8.74
N ARG A 381 17.33 6.36 8.06
CA ARG A 381 17.71 7.07 6.83
C ARG A 381 16.71 6.82 5.71
N MET A 382 16.31 5.56 5.48
CA MET A 382 15.28 5.23 4.48
C MET A 382 13.95 5.94 4.79
N MET A 383 13.52 5.96 6.06
CA MET A 383 12.31 6.69 6.47
C MET A 383 12.46 8.20 6.24
N TRP A 384 13.64 8.76 6.53
CA TRP A 384 13.88 10.16 6.29
C TRP A 384 13.90 10.53 4.80
N GLU A 385 14.48 9.70 3.96
CA GLU A 385 14.44 9.88 2.49
C GLU A 385 12.99 9.92 1.96
N GLU A 386 12.11 9.10 2.52
CA GLU A 386 10.69 9.11 2.16
C GLU A 386 9.95 10.36 2.66
N VAL A 387 10.28 10.85 3.87
CA VAL A 387 9.58 11.95 4.54
C VAL A 387 10.12 13.32 4.12
N SER A 388 11.42 13.42 3.81
CA SER A 388 12.11 14.69 3.58
C SER A 388 11.55 15.52 2.41
N PRO A 389 11.10 14.96 1.27
CA PRO A 389 10.51 15.75 0.19
C PRO A 389 9.22 16.46 0.65
N ARG A 390 8.40 15.75 1.41
CA ARG A 390 7.16 16.32 1.95
C ARG A 390 7.45 17.39 3.00
N ALA A 391 8.43 17.17 3.87
CA ALA A 391 8.83 18.15 4.87
C ALA A 391 9.30 19.47 4.22
N ARG A 392 10.09 19.37 3.14
CA ARG A 392 10.55 20.54 2.36
C ARG A 392 9.39 21.26 1.68
N GLU A 393 8.50 20.51 1.01
CA GLU A 393 7.31 21.07 0.35
C GLU A 393 6.44 21.85 1.33
N VAL A 394 6.15 21.27 2.50
CA VAL A 394 5.33 21.91 3.55
C VAL A 394 6.02 23.16 4.10
N ALA A 395 7.32 23.09 4.38
CA ALA A 395 8.10 24.23 4.87
C ALA A 395 8.17 25.39 3.84
N GLU A 396 8.21 25.06 2.54
CA GLU A 396 8.21 26.06 1.47
C GLU A 396 6.85 26.72 1.30
N LYS A 397 5.77 25.92 1.21
CA LYS A 397 4.40 26.43 0.98
C LYS A 397 3.82 27.18 2.18
N SER A 398 3.89 26.60 3.36
CA SER A 398 3.25 27.15 4.57
C SER A 398 4.17 28.09 5.35
N GLY A 399 5.48 28.01 5.11
CA GLY A 399 6.50 28.76 5.81
C GLY A 399 6.82 28.19 7.18
N LEU A 400 8.12 28.15 7.54
CA LEU A 400 8.60 27.67 8.85
C LEU A 400 8.03 28.44 10.06
N GLN A 401 7.53 29.65 9.85
CA GLN A 401 6.97 30.47 10.93
C GLN A 401 5.64 29.95 11.47
N SER A 402 4.94 29.16 10.68
CA SER A 402 3.63 28.56 11.03
C SER A 402 3.75 27.39 11.99
N PHE A 403 4.95 26.86 12.21
CA PHE A 403 5.18 25.70 13.04
C PHE A 403 5.81 26.05 14.39
N GLU A 404 5.40 25.30 15.41
CA GLU A 404 6.04 25.32 16.71
C GLU A 404 6.98 24.14 16.91
N LYS A 405 7.87 24.22 17.89
CA LYS A 405 8.66 23.07 18.30
C LYS A 405 7.69 22.06 18.92
N MET A 406 7.80 20.80 18.52
CA MET A 406 7.02 19.71 19.11
C MET A 406 7.13 19.77 20.64
N ARG A 407 6.01 19.70 21.32
CA ARG A 407 5.96 19.71 22.79
C ARG A 407 6.61 18.44 23.33
N TRP A 408 7.20 18.55 24.50
CA TRP A 408 7.85 17.41 25.13
C TRP A 408 6.82 16.29 25.41
N ASP A 409 5.63 16.63 25.90
CA ASP A 409 4.55 15.68 26.18
C ASP A 409 4.12 14.90 24.92
N ASP A 410 4.00 15.55 23.77
CA ASP A 410 3.59 14.92 22.51
C ASP A 410 4.69 13.95 22.00
N ARG A 411 5.96 14.33 22.20
CA ARG A 411 7.09 13.46 21.90
C ARG A 411 7.08 12.22 22.79
N GLU A 412 6.89 12.38 24.09
CA GLU A 412 6.85 11.29 25.06
C GLU A 412 5.69 10.34 24.73
N ARG A 413 4.49 10.88 24.43
CA ARG A 413 3.33 10.08 24.02
C ARG A 413 3.58 9.29 22.73
N LEU A 414 4.27 9.85 21.74
CA LEU A 414 4.65 9.14 20.52
C LEU A 414 5.68 8.03 20.82
N GLU A 415 6.65 8.28 21.68
CA GLU A 415 7.64 7.30 22.12
C GLU A 415 6.97 6.18 22.94
N GLU A 416 6.01 6.49 23.80
CA GLU A 416 5.20 5.51 24.51
C GLU A 416 4.33 4.68 23.56
N LEU A 417 3.68 5.31 22.59
CA LEU A 417 2.89 4.63 21.58
C LEU A 417 3.74 3.61 20.82
N THR A 418 4.88 4.03 20.27
CA THR A 418 5.73 3.17 19.44
C THR A 418 6.54 2.15 20.24
N GLY A 419 6.98 2.51 21.45
CA GLY A 419 7.86 1.67 22.26
C GLY A 419 7.14 0.72 23.22
N LYS A 420 5.90 1.01 23.62
CA LYS A 420 5.18 0.23 24.63
C LYS A 420 3.80 -0.25 24.15
N LEU A 421 2.92 0.68 23.75
CA LEU A 421 1.52 0.34 23.45
C LEU A 421 1.39 -0.52 22.19
N ILE A 422 2.10 -0.21 21.13
CA ILE A 422 2.09 -0.99 19.88
C ILE A 422 2.66 -2.40 20.09
N PRO A 423 3.82 -2.61 20.75
CA PRO A 423 4.30 -3.95 21.08
C PRO A 423 3.34 -4.74 21.98
N GLN A 424 2.68 -4.11 22.96
CA GLN A 424 1.67 -4.75 23.79
C GLN A 424 0.47 -5.20 22.94
N LEU A 425 -0.07 -4.33 22.10
CA LEU A 425 -1.19 -4.66 21.20
C LEU A 425 -0.85 -5.82 20.26
N ARG A 426 0.38 -5.88 19.76
CA ARG A 426 0.86 -7.00 18.92
C ARG A 426 0.96 -8.31 19.72
N SER A 427 1.40 -8.24 20.98
CA SER A 427 1.45 -9.41 21.85
C SER A 427 0.05 -9.93 22.19
N GLU A 428 -0.91 -9.05 22.48
CA GLU A 428 -2.31 -9.41 22.73
C GLU A 428 -2.93 -10.08 21.50
N LEU A 429 -2.71 -9.52 20.30
CA LEU A 429 -3.15 -10.11 19.05
C LEU A 429 -2.56 -11.51 18.86
N TYR A 430 -1.26 -11.68 19.10
CA TYR A 430 -0.59 -12.96 18.97
C TYR A 430 -1.12 -14.01 19.96
N ASN A 431 -1.36 -13.63 21.22
CA ASN A 431 -1.94 -14.50 22.23
C ASN A 431 -3.38 -14.90 21.85
N ALA A 432 -4.21 -13.96 21.40
CA ALA A 432 -5.55 -14.26 20.92
C ALA A 432 -5.56 -15.21 19.69
N MET A 433 -4.52 -15.16 18.86
CA MET A 433 -4.32 -16.11 17.76
C MET A 433 -3.96 -17.51 18.25
N LEU A 434 -3.16 -17.63 19.30
CA LEU A 434 -2.77 -18.91 19.90
C LEU A 434 -3.96 -19.57 20.58
N ASP A 435 -4.77 -18.79 21.30
CA ASP A 435 -5.97 -19.27 21.99
C ASP A 435 -7.06 -19.73 20.99
N ASN A 436 -7.19 -19.06 19.84
CA ASN A 436 -8.05 -19.50 18.73
C ASN A 436 -7.47 -20.66 17.89
N LYS A 437 -6.26 -21.08 18.14
CA LYS A 437 -5.70 -22.36 17.70
C LYS A 437 -6.12 -23.51 18.65
N ALA A 438 -7.39 -23.59 19.03
CA ALA A 438 -7.98 -24.85 19.41
C ALA A 438 -7.69 -25.87 18.30
N PRO A 439 -7.34 -27.15 18.62
CA PRO A 439 -6.93 -28.14 17.63
C PRO A 439 -7.92 -28.14 16.48
N ALA A 440 -7.40 -28.01 15.26
CA ALA A 440 -8.23 -28.22 14.08
C ALA A 440 -9.04 -29.50 14.35
N PRO A 441 -10.39 -29.45 14.24
CA PRO A 441 -11.16 -30.66 14.43
C PRO A 441 -10.51 -31.73 13.58
N ALA A 442 -10.21 -32.88 14.23
CA ALA A 442 -9.62 -34.01 13.54
C ALA A 442 -10.39 -34.15 12.22
N VAL A 443 -9.66 -34.11 11.10
CA VAL A 443 -10.26 -34.22 9.79
C VAL A 443 -11.01 -35.54 9.81
N GLU A 444 -12.29 -35.45 10.00
CA GLU A 444 -13.21 -36.57 9.87
C GLU A 444 -13.11 -36.95 8.40
N GLN A 445 -12.40 -38.04 8.12
CA GLN A 445 -12.08 -38.54 6.78
C GLN A 445 -13.33 -38.91 5.93
N ASP A 446 -14.53 -38.63 6.45
CA ASP A 446 -15.81 -38.97 5.85
C ASP A 446 -16.75 -37.76 5.64
N ARG A 447 -16.24 -36.56 5.39
CA ARG A 447 -17.11 -35.53 4.81
C ARG A 447 -17.09 -35.68 3.28
N PRO A 448 -18.26 -35.91 2.65
CA PRO A 448 -18.38 -35.82 1.20
C PRO A 448 -17.86 -34.43 0.77
N ALA A 449 -17.14 -34.38 -0.35
CA ALA A 449 -16.51 -33.21 -0.90
C ALA A 449 -17.40 -31.98 -0.70
N MET A 450 -16.89 -30.93 -0.03
CA MET A 450 -17.63 -29.73 0.37
C MET A 450 -18.22 -28.95 -0.82
N PHE A 451 -17.89 -29.41 -2.02
CA PHE A 451 -18.44 -28.94 -3.29
C PHE A 451 -18.85 -30.17 -4.11
N PRO A 452 -20.16 -30.36 -4.40
CA PRO A 452 -20.56 -31.36 -5.41
C PRO A 452 -19.85 -31.00 -6.73
N ALA A 453 -19.29 -32.00 -7.38
CA ALA A 453 -18.76 -31.80 -8.71
C ALA A 453 -19.84 -31.12 -9.57
N PRO A 454 -19.49 -30.08 -10.33
CA PRO A 454 -20.45 -29.38 -11.17
C PRO A 454 -21.11 -30.44 -12.10
N GLU A 455 -22.45 -30.51 -12.06
CA GLU A 455 -23.19 -31.39 -12.97
C GLU A 455 -22.81 -30.99 -14.41
N PRO A 456 -22.59 -32.01 -15.29
CA PRO A 456 -22.29 -31.74 -16.68
C PRO A 456 -23.46 -30.95 -17.29
N ARG A 457 -23.23 -29.74 -17.73
CA ARG A 457 -24.23 -28.91 -18.43
C ARG A 457 -24.69 -29.66 -19.67
N ARG A 458 -25.98 -30.03 -19.71
CA ARG A 458 -26.61 -30.51 -20.95
C ARG A 458 -26.49 -29.39 -22.00
N PRO A 459 -26.07 -29.70 -23.24
CA PRO A 459 -26.02 -28.71 -24.29
C PRO A 459 -27.42 -28.15 -24.48
N ARG A 460 -27.57 -26.80 -24.46
CA ARG A 460 -28.81 -26.14 -24.87
C ARG A 460 -29.06 -26.46 -26.32
N LEU A 461 -30.08 -27.24 -26.57
CA LEU A 461 -30.66 -27.41 -27.92
C LEU A 461 -31.15 -26.02 -28.34
N VAL A 462 -30.46 -25.45 -29.31
CA VAL A 462 -30.96 -24.26 -30.02
C VAL A 462 -32.12 -24.76 -30.89
N GLU A 463 -33.34 -24.45 -30.47
CA GLU A 463 -34.53 -24.69 -31.31
C GLU A 463 -34.44 -23.80 -32.54
N GLY A 464 -34.48 -24.47 -33.66
CA GLY A 464 -35.03 -24.17 -34.96
C GLY A 464 -34.91 -22.74 -35.54
N VAL A 465 -33.96 -22.58 -36.45
CA VAL A 465 -34.18 -21.66 -37.59
C VAL A 465 -34.14 -22.50 -38.86
N GLY A 466 -35.21 -22.35 -39.62
CA GLY A 466 -35.64 -23.19 -40.74
C GLY A 466 -34.60 -23.46 -41.83
N SER A 467 -34.67 -24.64 -42.35
CA SER A 467 -34.00 -25.14 -43.53
C SER A 467 -34.45 -24.37 -44.79
N GLU A 468 -33.61 -23.48 -45.32
CA GLU A 468 -33.67 -23.12 -46.75
C GLU A 468 -32.37 -23.59 -47.42
N THR A 469 -32.54 -24.61 -48.28
CA THR A 469 -31.53 -25.13 -49.19
C THR A 469 -31.24 -24.15 -50.33
N PRO A 470 -29.99 -23.71 -50.58
CA PRO A 470 -29.67 -23.03 -51.84
C PRO A 470 -29.35 -24.06 -52.94
N LYS A 471 -30.09 -23.93 -54.01
CA LYS A 471 -29.89 -24.64 -55.28
C LYS A 471 -28.45 -24.44 -55.82
N ARG A 472 -27.81 -25.54 -56.15
CA ARG A 472 -26.61 -25.58 -57.01
C ARG A 472 -26.87 -24.86 -58.34
N LYS A 473 -26.08 -23.86 -58.65
CA LYS A 473 -25.82 -23.40 -60.02
C LYS A 473 -24.41 -23.82 -60.41
N THR A 474 -24.33 -24.77 -61.30
CA THR A 474 -23.19 -25.08 -62.16
C THR A 474 -22.96 -23.94 -63.12
N PHE A 475 -21.74 -23.41 -63.22
CA PHE A 475 -21.17 -22.81 -64.41
C PHE A 475 -19.68 -23.07 -64.45
N PHE A 476 -19.29 -23.65 -65.60
CA PHE A 476 -18.03 -23.80 -66.30
C PHE A 476 -16.75 -23.32 -65.63
#